data_5562d7553d622b4dd3e0453733f1c80f
#
_entry.id   5562d7553d622b4dd3e0453733f1c80f
#
_cell.length_a   1.000
_cell.length_b   1.000
_cell.length_c   1.000
_cell.angle_alpha   90.00
_cell.angle_beta   90.00
_cell.angle_gamma   90.00
#
_symmetry.space_group_name_H-M   'P 1'
#
loop_
_entity.id
_entity.type
_entity.pdbx_description
1 polymer ?
#
loop_
_entity_poly.entity_id
_entity_poly.type
_entity_poly.pdbx_seq_one_letter_code
_entity_poly.pdbx_strand_id
1 'polypeptide(L)'
;LTPLLYERRILLLALAAGLGGTAVALILLWTGSFSSKLQWTLTVAMVIAWLSFAFSAQSRVMFPLRTLSNLLAALREGDFSIRARGANREDVLGEVLWEVNALGETLRKQRLGALEATALLRKVMEEIDVAVFAFDGAGCLRLVNRAGERILSQPEDRILGHTAMELGLSECLEGETPRIAQIAFPGKSGR
;
A
#
# COMPACT_ATOMS: atom_id res chain seq x y z
N LEU A 1 1.42 -6.95 -19.26
CA LEU A 1 2.30 -6.25 -20.20
C LEU A 1 3.68 -6.24 -19.60
N THR A 2 4.57 -7.06 -20.15
CA THR A 2 5.90 -7.33 -19.60
C THR A 2 6.75 -6.06 -19.51
N PRO A 3 7.35 -5.73 -18.35
CA PRO A 3 8.21 -4.54 -18.17
C PRO A 3 9.37 -4.47 -19.17
N LEU A 4 9.79 -5.61 -19.69
CA LEU A 4 10.83 -5.74 -20.70
C LEU A 4 10.54 -5.02 -22.04
N LEU A 5 9.26 -4.83 -22.39
CA LEU A 5 8.90 -4.13 -23.64
C LEU A 5 9.09 -2.62 -23.54
N TYR A 6 8.86 -2.02 -22.37
CA TYR A 6 9.03 -0.57 -22.17
C TYR A 6 10.52 -0.20 -22.06
N GLU A 7 11.31 -0.99 -21.35
CA GLU A 7 12.75 -0.83 -21.24
C GLU A 7 13.45 -0.86 -22.59
N ARG A 8 13.08 -1.84 -23.44
CA ARG A 8 13.59 -1.96 -24.80
C ARG A 8 13.19 -0.79 -25.69
N ARG A 9 11.98 -0.27 -25.54
CA ARG A 9 11.53 0.90 -26.30
C ARG A 9 12.33 2.16 -25.98
N ILE A 10 12.60 2.43 -24.70
CA ILE A 10 13.42 3.58 -24.29
C ILE A 10 14.84 3.44 -24.84
N LEU A 11 15.44 2.25 -24.74
CA LEU A 11 16.76 1.99 -25.29
C LEU A 11 16.79 2.21 -26.81
N LEU A 12 15.81 1.66 -27.54
CA LEU A 12 15.70 1.82 -29.00
C LEU A 12 15.52 3.29 -29.40
N LEU A 13 14.71 4.05 -28.67
CA LEU A 13 14.52 5.48 -28.91
C LEU A 13 15.82 6.26 -28.64
N ALA A 14 16.53 5.96 -27.55
CA ALA A 14 17.81 6.59 -27.25
C ALA A 14 18.88 6.27 -28.30
N LEU A 15 18.93 5.02 -28.78
CA LEU A 15 19.81 4.61 -29.85
C LEU A 15 19.42 5.28 -31.19
N ALA A 16 18.13 5.33 -31.54
CA ALA A 16 17.65 5.95 -32.75
C ALA A 16 17.92 7.45 -32.78
N ALA A 17 17.76 8.14 -31.66
CA ALA A 17 18.02 9.57 -31.54
C ALA A 17 19.49 9.95 -31.85
N GLY A 18 20.44 9.12 -31.46
CA GLY A 18 21.86 9.34 -31.73
C GLY A 18 22.34 8.84 -33.10
N LEU A 19 21.55 7.99 -33.77
CA LEU A 19 21.98 7.30 -35.00
C LEU A 19 22.25 8.27 -36.14
N GLY A 20 21.43 9.31 -36.32
CA GLY A 20 21.60 10.30 -37.37
C GLY A 20 22.92 11.07 -37.21
N GLY A 21 23.21 11.58 -36.06
CA GLY A 21 24.45 12.33 -35.79
C GLY A 21 25.71 11.47 -35.90
N THR A 22 25.66 10.24 -35.37
CA THR A 22 26.80 9.30 -35.44
C THR A 22 27.05 8.85 -36.89
N ALA A 23 26.00 8.62 -37.67
CA ALA A 23 26.13 8.25 -39.10
C ALA A 23 26.78 9.37 -39.89
N VAL A 24 26.32 10.61 -39.75
CA VAL A 24 26.92 11.78 -40.44
C VAL A 24 28.39 11.95 -40.02
N ALA A 25 28.70 11.87 -38.76
CA ALA A 25 30.06 12.01 -38.25
C ALA A 25 30.98 10.89 -38.78
N LEU A 26 30.50 9.65 -38.88
CA LEU A 26 31.24 8.54 -39.47
C LEU A 26 31.49 8.76 -40.97
N ILE A 27 30.47 9.19 -41.72
CA ILE A 27 30.62 9.50 -43.16
C ILE A 27 31.71 10.56 -43.36
N LEU A 28 31.66 11.67 -42.61
CA LEU A 28 32.65 12.74 -42.70
C LEU A 28 34.05 12.27 -42.31
N LEU A 29 34.17 11.39 -41.31
CA LEU A 29 35.43 10.84 -40.86
C LEU A 29 36.10 9.95 -41.96
N TRP A 30 35.29 9.14 -42.62
CA TRP A 30 35.76 8.19 -43.62
C TRP A 30 35.92 8.79 -45.02
N THR A 31 35.25 9.92 -45.33
CA THR A 31 35.47 10.69 -46.58
C THR A 31 36.63 11.69 -46.47
N GLY A 32 37.06 12.02 -45.25
CA GLY A 32 38.20 12.91 -45.01
C GLY A 32 39.55 12.22 -45.20
N SER A 33 40.57 12.98 -45.51
CA SER A 33 41.95 12.52 -45.76
C SER A 33 42.75 12.29 -44.46
N PHE A 34 42.14 11.59 -43.51
CA PHE A 34 42.78 11.27 -42.22
C PHE A 34 43.56 9.94 -42.28
N SER A 35 44.55 9.76 -41.39
CA SER A 35 45.27 8.49 -41.32
C SER A 35 44.36 7.36 -40.82
N SER A 36 44.52 6.15 -41.35
CA SER A 36 43.70 4.98 -40.97
C SER A 36 43.67 4.70 -39.46
N LYS A 37 44.79 4.96 -38.78
CA LYS A 37 44.85 4.79 -37.30
C LYS A 37 43.93 5.78 -36.60
N LEU A 38 43.87 7.03 -37.02
CA LEU A 38 43.02 8.06 -36.45
C LEU A 38 41.54 7.77 -36.73
N GLN A 39 41.21 7.33 -37.96
CA GLN A 39 39.84 6.96 -38.33
C GLN A 39 39.29 5.84 -37.44
N TRP A 40 40.04 4.78 -37.22
CA TRP A 40 39.63 3.68 -36.34
C TRP A 40 39.50 4.07 -34.88
N THR A 41 40.46 4.83 -34.33
CA THR A 41 40.38 5.26 -32.93
C THR A 41 39.19 6.16 -32.68
N LEU A 42 38.90 7.11 -33.55
CA LEU A 42 37.75 8.00 -33.43
C LEU A 42 36.41 7.26 -33.62
N THR A 43 36.35 6.30 -34.55
CA THR A 43 35.16 5.46 -34.76
C THR A 43 34.84 4.68 -33.48
N VAL A 44 35.81 3.99 -32.92
CA VAL A 44 35.61 3.21 -31.66
C VAL A 44 35.22 4.12 -30.52
N ALA A 45 35.90 5.25 -30.33
CA ALA A 45 35.57 6.21 -29.28
C ALA A 45 34.13 6.75 -29.41
N MET A 46 33.69 7.09 -30.63
CA MET A 46 32.33 7.60 -30.92
C MET A 46 31.27 6.55 -30.65
N VAL A 47 31.47 5.31 -31.07
CA VAL A 47 30.53 4.20 -30.82
C VAL A 47 30.41 3.93 -29.33
N ILE A 48 31.53 3.88 -28.58
CA ILE A 48 31.52 3.70 -27.13
C ILE A 48 30.78 4.86 -26.45
N ALA A 49 31.04 6.10 -26.81
CA ALA A 49 30.37 7.27 -26.24
C ALA A 49 28.86 7.24 -26.52
N TRP A 50 28.45 6.89 -27.72
CA TRP A 50 27.04 6.78 -28.10
C TRP A 50 26.31 5.69 -27.32
N LEU A 51 26.89 4.49 -27.24
CA LEU A 51 26.32 3.40 -26.46
C LEU A 51 26.26 3.75 -24.96
N SER A 52 27.34 4.31 -24.40
CA SER A 52 27.38 4.73 -22.99
C SER A 52 26.30 5.76 -22.68
N PHE A 53 26.07 6.73 -23.58
CA PHE A 53 25.01 7.71 -23.42
C PHE A 53 23.61 7.06 -23.46
N ALA A 54 23.35 6.15 -24.42
CA ALA A 54 22.08 5.45 -24.52
C ALA A 54 21.76 4.62 -23.26
N PHE A 55 22.74 3.88 -22.73
CA PHE A 55 22.59 3.12 -21.49
C PHE A 55 22.41 4.02 -20.28
N SER A 56 23.16 5.13 -20.20
CA SER A 56 23.01 6.11 -19.11
C SER A 56 21.64 6.77 -19.11
N ALA A 57 21.13 7.15 -20.29
CA ALA A 57 19.80 7.74 -20.42
C ALA A 57 18.70 6.75 -20.00
N GLN A 58 18.81 5.48 -20.42
CA GLN A 58 17.88 4.43 -20.00
C GLN A 58 17.88 4.24 -18.48
N SER A 59 19.06 4.11 -17.86
CA SER A 59 19.17 3.87 -16.43
C SER A 59 18.63 5.04 -15.60
N ARG A 60 18.84 6.27 -16.02
CA ARG A 60 18.32 7.49 -15.37
C ARG A 60 16.79 7.55 -15.37
N VAL A 61 16.11 6.98 -16.35
CA VAL A 61 14.64 6.94 -16.42
C VAL A 61 14.11 5.71 -15.68
N MET A 62 14.74 4.55 -15.88
CA MET A 62 14.19 3.28 -15.34
C MET A 62 14.36 3.12 -13.85
N PHE A 63 15.48 3.56 -13.28
CA PHE A 63 15.77 3.41 -11.85
C PHE A 63 14.68 4.05 -10.96
N PRO A 64 14.31 5.32 -11.17
CA PRO A 64 13.28 5.95 -10.35
C PRO A 64 11.88 5.37 -10.56
N LEU A 65 11.54 4.95 -11.78
CA LEU A 65 10.24 4.29 -12.02
C LEU A 65 10.13 2.96 -11.28
N ARG A 66 11.20 2.18 -11.21
CA ARG A 66 11.24 0.96 -10.41
C ARG A 66 11.13 1.27 -8.91
N THR A 67 11.78 2.32 -8.44
CA THR A 67 11.68 2.78 -7.05
C THR A 67 10.25 3.15 -6.70
N LEU A 68 9.56 3.94 -7.56
CA LEU A 68 8.15 4.28 -7.40
C LEU A 68 7.26 3.04 -7.36
N SER A 69 7.45 2.10 -8.29
CA SER A 69 6.69 0.85 -8.33
C SER A 69 6.84 0.04 -7.03
N ASN A 70 8.06 -0.07 -6.52
CA ASN A 70 8.33 -0.78 -5.26
C ASN A 70 7.69 -0.09 -4.05
N LEU A 71 7.75 1.26 -3.99
CA LEU A 71 7.10 2.04 -2.92
C LEU A 71 5.59 1.87 -2.95
N LEU A 72 4.96 1.97 -4.12
CA LEU A 72 3.52 1.79 -4.26
C LEU A 72 3.10 0.35 -3.91
N ALA A 73 3.92 -0.65 -4.26
CA ALA A 73 3.69 -2.03 -3.87
C ALA A 73 3.73 -2.20 -2.34
N ALA A 74 4.73 -1.62 -1.67
CA ALA A 74 4.84 -1.64 -0.21
C ALA A 74 3.64 -0.94 0.47
N LEU A 75 3.23 0.23 -0.02
CA LEU A 75 2.04 0.94 0.48
C LEU A 75 0.76 0.09 0.32
N ARG A 76 0.61 -0.62 -0.80
CA ARG A 76 -0.51 -1.53 -1.02
C ARG A 76 -0.52 -2.70 -0.04
N GLU A 77 0.64 -3.21 0.35
CA GLU A 77 0.80 -4.27 1.35
C GLU A 77 0.65 -3.75 2.79
N GLY A 78 0.48 -2.44 2.96
CA GLY A 78 0.32 -1.81 4.27
C GLY A 78 1.64 -1.58 5.00
N ASP A 79 2.77 -1.70 4.31
CA ASP A 79 4.08 -1.31 4.84
C ASP A 79 4.33 0.17 4.58
N PHE A 80 4.02 0.98 5.59
CA PHE A 80 4.22 2.43 5.56
C PHE A 80 5.58 2.86 6.14
N SER A 81 6.50 1.93 6.38
CA SER A 81 7.84 2.22 6.93
C SER A 81 8.83 2.65 5.85
N ILE A 82 8.63 2.19 4.62
CA ILE A 82 9.53 2.43 3.49
C ILE A 82 9.37 3.86 2.97
N ARG A 83 10.50 4.53 2.73
CA ARG A 83 10.55 5.88 2.18
C ARG A 83 11.54 5.97 1.02
N ALA A 84 11.17 6.73 -0.01
CA ALA A 84 12.09 7.07 -1.09
C ALA A 84 13.20 7.98 -0.60
N ARG A 85 14.45 7.60 -0.88
CA ARG A 85 15.61 8.49 -0.71
C ARG A 85 15.72 9.40 -1.93
N GLY A 86 16.20 10.64 -1.73
CA GLY A 86 16.38 11.60 -2.83
C GLY A 86 15.10 12.31 -3.28
N ALA A 87 14.06 12.31 -2.45
CA ALA A 87 12.87 13.13 -2.65
C ALA A 87 13.26 14.61 -2.46
N ASN A 88 13.75 15.26 -3.53
CA ASN A 88 14.08 16.68 -3.55
C ASN A 88 13.06 17.40 -4.45
N ARG A 89 12.48 18.50 -3.98
CA ARG A 89 11.49 19.28 -4.73
C ARG A 89 12.06 20.09 -5.91
N GLU A 90 13.36 20.09 -6.09
CA GLU A 90 14.02 20.80 -7.19
C GLU A 90 13.91 20.05 -8.54
N ASP A 91 13.55 18.77 -8.54
CA ASP A 91 13.37 17.94 -9.71
C ASP A 91 11.95 17.34 -9.72
N VAL A 92 11.32 17.31 -10.89
CA VAL A 92 9.96 16.76 -11.11
C VAL A 92 9.82 15.35 -10.53
N LEU A 93 10.85 14.53 -10.68
CA LEU A 93 10.86 13.18 -10.13
C LEU A 93 10.96 13.17 -8.62
N GLY A 94 11.81 14.03 -8.05
CA GLY A 94 11.93 14.22 -6.61
C GLY A 94 10.64 14.72 -5.98
N GLU A 95 9.89 15.58 -6.67
CA GLU A 95 8.56 16.02 -6.26
C GLU A 95 7.57 14.85 -6.17
N VAL A 96 7.52 13.98 -7.20
CA VAL A 96 6.67 12.78 -7.18
C VAL A 96 7.05 11.84 -6.04
N LEU A 97 8.33 11.61 -5.79
CA LEU A 97 8.81 10.79 -4.68
C LEU A 97 8.45 11.42 -3.31
N TRP A 98 8.48 12.74 -3.23
CA TRP A 98 8.06 13.48 -2.02
C TRP A 98 6.55 13.30 -1.76
N GLU A 99 5.71 13.42 -2.80
CA GLU A 99 4.27 13.20 -2.68
C GLU A 99 3.94 11.77 -2.27
N VAL A 100 4.63 10.76 -2.83
CA VAL A 100 4.45 9.36 -2.42
C VAL A 100 4.85 9.15 -0.95
N ASN A 101 5.93 9.77 -0.48
CA ASN A 101 6.32 9.74 0.93
C ASN A 101 5.26 10.41 1.83
N ALA A 102 4.71 11.54 1.41
CA ALA A 102 3.64 12.26 2.13
C ALA A 102 2.35 11.42 2.20
N LEU A 103 1.99 10.75 1.10
CA LEU A 103 0.87 9.81 1.06
C LEU A 103 1.07 8.66 2.04
N GLY A 104 2.26 8.05 2.06
CA GLY A 104 2.60 6.98 3.00
C GLY A 104 2.46 7.41 4.46
N GLU A 105 2.90 8.61 4.81
CA GLU A 105 2.75 9.17 6.16
C GLU A 105 1.27 9.42 6.52
N THR A 106 0.48 9.91 5.57
CA THR A 106 -0.96 10.13 5.77
C THR A 106 -1.70 8.82 6.02
N LEU A 107 -1.45 7.80 5.21
CA LEU A 107 -2.04 6.46 5.38
C LEU A 107 -1.64 5.84 6.71
N ARG A 108 -0.39 5.99 7.12
CA ARG A 108 0.10 5.53 8.43
C ARG A 108 -0.65 6.20 9.58
N LYS A 109 -0.83 7.53 9.53
CA LYS A 109 -1.57 8.27 10.56
C LYS A 109 -3.03 7.85 10.62
N GLN A 110 -3.68 7.68 9.48
CA GLN A 110 -5.07 7.20 9.41
C GLN A 110 -5.22 5.82 10.04
N ARG A 111 -4.31 4.88 9.72
CA ARG A 111 -4.32 3.53 10.29
C ARG A 111 -4.12 3.55 11.81
N LEU A 112 -3.16 4.32 12.30
CA LEU A 112 -2.92 4.48 13.75
C LEU A 112 -4.14 5.08 14.44
N GLY A 113 -4.73 6.15 13.90
CA GLY A 113 -5.94 6.75 14.46
C GLY A 113 -7.13 5.79 14.49
N ALA A 114 -7.31 4.95 13.47
CA ALA A 114 -8.34 3.92 13.48
C ALA A 114 -8.10 2.86 14.56
N LEU A 115 -6.85 2.43 14.74
CA LEU A 115 -6.49 1.47 15.80
C LEU A 115 -6.68 2.08 17.20
N GLU A 116 -6.28 3.33 17.41
CA GLU A 116 -6.47 4.05 18.68
C GLU A 116 -7.96 4.23 18.99
N ALA A 117 -8.77 4.62 18.00
CA ALA A 117 -10.22 4.75 18.19
C ALA A 117 -10.87 3.41 18.55
N THR A 118 -10.47 2.32 17.90
CA THR A 118 -10.97 0.97 18.21
C THR A 118 -10.55 0.54 19.62
N ALA A 119 -9.30 0.79 20.01
CA ALA A 119 -8.80 0.47 21.35
C ALA A 119 -9.51 1.29 22.44
N LEU A 120 -9.79 2.58 22.17
CA LEU A 120 -10.54 3.43 23.07
C LEU A 120 -11.98 2.94 23.24
N LEU A 121 -12.67 2.62 22.13
CA LEU A 121 -14.02 2.05 22.18
C LEU A 121 -14.05 0.76 22.99
N ARG A 122 -13.09 -0.15 22.78
CA ARG A 122 -12.99 -1.39 23.54
C ARG A 122 -12.82 -1.10 25.03
N LYS A 123 -11.94 -0.18 25.40
CA LYS A 123 -11.71 0.21 26.79
C LYS A 123 -12.97 0.81 27.43
N VAL A 124 -13.67 1.70 26.72
CA VAL A 124 -14.94 2.25 27.20
C VAL A 124 -15.98 1.15 27.42
N MET A 125 -16.10 0.20 26.47
CA MET A 125 -17.01 -0.93 26.57
C MET A 125 -16.69 -1.85 27.77
N GLU A 126 -15.42 -2.01 28.11
CA GLU A 126 -14.98 -2.81 29.28
C GLU A 126 -15.34 -2.15 30.62
N GLU A 127 -15.33 -0.81 30.67
CA GLU A 127 -15.65 -0.04 31.89
C GLU A 127 -17.17 0.15 32.11
N ILE A 128 -18.00 -0.12 31.10
CA ILE A 128 -19.44 -0.02 31.20
C ILE A 128 -19.98 -1.23 32.00
N ASP A 129 -20.63 -0.98 33.16
CA ASP A 129 -21.26 -2.01 33.99
C ASP A 129 -22.60 -2.52 33.43
N VAL A 130 -23.10 -1.96 32.36
CA VAL A 130 -24.29 -2.45 31.65
C VAL A 130 -23.88 -3.48 30.60
N ALA A 131 -24.55 -4.64 30.59
CA ALA A 131 -24.30 -5.65 29.57
C ALA A 131 -24.69 -5.15 28.17
N VAL A 132 -23.75 -5.23 27.26
CA VAL A 132 -23.94 -4.84 25.83
C VAL A 132 -23.73 -6.07 24.96
N PHE A 133 -24.71 -6.36 24.12
CA PHE A 133 -24.67 -7.42 23.11
C PHE A 133 -24.98 -6.80 21.75
N ALA A 134 -24.13 -7.06 20.74
CA ALA A 134 -24.40 -6.64 19.38
C ALA A 134 -24.52 -7.85 18.45
N PHE A 135 -25.63 -7.92 17.73
CA PHE A 135 -25.93 -9.00 16.80
C PHE A 135 -25.86 -8.48 15.34
N ASP A 136 -25.49 -9.35 14.42
CA ASP A 136 -25.56 -9.04 13.00
C ASP A 136 -26.98 -9.28 12.44
N GLY A 137 -27.17 -9.00 11.14
CA GLY A 137 -28.45 -9.19 10.46
C GLY A 137 -28.94 -10.65 10.40
N ALA A 138 -28.09 -11.63 10.69
CA ALA A 138 -28.42 -13.04 10.81
C ALA A 138 -28.75 -13.47 12.27
N GLY A 139 -28.70 -12.54 13.22
CA GLY A 139 -28.94 -12.80 14.64
C GLY A 139 -27.78 -13.48 15.36
N CYS A 140 -26.56 -13.44 14.77
CA CYS A 140 -25.37 -13.97 15.39
C CYS A 140 -24.66 -12.89 16.23
N LEU A 141 -24.20 -13.24 17.44
CA LEU A 141 -23.50 -12.35 18.34
C LEU A 141 -22.11 -11.98 17.77
N ARG A 142 -21.86 -10.68 17.61
CA ARG A 142 -20.60 -10.13 17.08
C ARG A 142 -19.78 -9.38 18.12
N LEU A 143 -20.43 -8.89 19.18
CA LEU A 143 -19.75 -8.17 20.23
C LEU A 143 -20.48 -8.38 21.55
N VAL A 144 -19.70 -8.57 22.60
CA VAL A 144 -20.16 -8.59 23.99
C VAL A 144 -19.14 -7.85 24.84
N ASN A 145 -19.61 -7.11 25.85
CA ASN A 145 -18.71 -6.51 26.82
C ASN A 145 -18.56 -7.40 28.07
N ARG A 146 -17.62 -7.04 28.94
CA ARG A 146 -17.33 -7.78 30.19
C ARG A 146 -18.58 -7.97 31.11
N ALA A 147 -19.49 -7.00 31.12
CA ALA A 147 -20.74 -7.12 31.89
C ALA A 147 -21.67 -8.17 31.28
N GLY A 148 -21.72 -8.28 29.92
CA GLY A 148 -22.45 -9.30 29.21
C GLY A 148 -21.90 -10.71 29.45
N GLU A 149 -20.57 -10.89 29.42
CA GLU A 149 -19.94 -12.18 29.81
C GLU A 149 -20.31 -12.62 31.22
N ARG A 150 -20.31 -11.67 32.16
CA ARG A 150 -20.72 -11.96 33.56
C ARG A 150 -22.17 -12.40 33.65
N ILE A 151 -23.08 -11.82 32.87
CA ILE A 151 -24.50 -12.18 32.86
C ILE A 151 -24.71 -13.58 32.28
N LEU A 152 -24.05 -13.88 31.14
CA LEU A 152 -24.13 -15.21 30.53
C LEU A 152 -23.25 -16.27 31.24
N SER A 153 -22.39 -15.85 32.16
CA SER A 153 -21.41 -16.72 32.86
C SER A 153 -20.52 -17.52 31.90
N GLN A 154 -20.23 -16.94 30.74
CA GLN A 154 -19.41 -17.53 29.69
C GLN A 154 -18.44 -16.47 29.09
N PRO A 155 -17.21 -16.85 28.79
CA PRO A 155 -16.23 -15.94 28.16
C PRO A 155 -16.59 -15.64 26.71
N GLU A 156 -16.15 -14.47 26.21
CA GLU A 156 -16.38 -13.97 24.87
C GLU A 156 -16.09 -15.03 23.79
N ASP A 157 -14.97 -15.72 23.88
CA ASP A 157 -14.51 -16.72 22.89
C ASP A 157 -15.51 -17.88 22.68
N ARG A 158 -16.37 -18.15 23.69
CA ARG A 158 -17.35 -19.22 23.60
C ARG A 158 -18.72 -18.79 23.11
N ILE A 159 -19.02 -17.50 23.18
CA ILE A 159 -20.35 -16.96 22.85
C ILE A 159 -20.39 -16.19 21.55
N LEU A 160 -19.25 -15.70 21.08
CA LEU A 160 -19.17 -15.06 19.77
C LEU A 160 -19.56 -16.02 18.63
N GLY A 161 -20.33 -15.53 17.69
CA GLY A 161 -20.80 -16.30 16.54
C GLY A 161 -22.02 -17.19 16.81
N HIS A 162 -22.45 -17.34 18.07
CA HIS A 162 -23.68 -18.04 18.42
C HIS A 162 -24.91 -17.17 18.12
N THR A 163 -26.02 -17.82 17.85
CA THR A 163 -27.28 -17.12 17.61
C THR A 163 -27.91 -16.65 18.92
N ALA A 164 -28.73 -15.62 18.84
CA ALA A 164 -29.49 -15.13 20.01
C ALA A 164 -30.36 -16.21 20.64
N MET A 165 -30.86 -17.17 19.85
CA MET A 165 -31.66 -18.30 20.32
C MET A 165 -30.81 -19.26 21.15
N GLU A 166 -29.61 -19.61 20.72
CA GLU A 166 -28.69 -20.48 21.47
C GLU A 166 -28.24 -19.88 22.80
N LEU A 167 -28.16 -18.55 22.84
CA LEU A 167 -27.76 -17.77 24.02
C LEU A 167 -28.96 -17.43 24.97
N GLY A 168 -30.20 -17.80 24.59
CA GLY A 168 -31.39 -17.45 25.34
C GLY A 168 -31.76 -15.96 25.28
N LEU A 169 -31.30 -15.26 24.25
CA LEU A 169 -31.50 -13.82 24.06
C LEU A 169 -32.47 -13.47 22.92
N SER A 170 -33.18 -14.47 22.36
CA SER A 170 -34.13 -14.24 21.24
C SER A 170 -35.20 -13.21 21.56
N GLU A 171 -35.72 -13.25 22.80
CA GLU A 171 -36.72 -12.28 23.27
C GLU A 171 -36.19 -10.83 23.24
N CYS A 172 -34.87 -10.61 23.31
CA CYS A 172 -34.26 -9.29 23.27
C CYS A 172 -34.33 -8.71 21.86
N LEU A 173 -34.36 -9.54 20.81
CA LEU A 173 -34.31 -9.13 19.40
C LEU A 173 -35.71 -9.04 18.77
N GLU A 174 -36.73 -9.64 19.38
CA GLU A 174 -38.09 -9.65 18.85
C GLU A 174 -38.88 -8.40 19.30
N GLY A 175 -39.57 -7.72 18.37
CA GLY A 175 -40.48 -6.61 18.61
C GLY A 175 -39.91 -5.22 18.28
N GLU A 176 -40.70 -4.18 18.51
CA GLU A 176 -40.31 -2.79 18.22
C GLU A 176 -39.30 -2.29 19.25
N THR A 177 -38.27 -1.59 18.77
CA THR A 177 -37.19 -1.01 19.58
C THR A 177 -37.30 0.52 19.64
N PRO A 178 -36.98 1.20 20.77
CA PRO A 178 -36.50 0.67 22.07
C PRO A 178 -37.64 0.16 22.99
N ARG A 179 -37.36 -0.90 23.74
CA ARG A 179 -38.32 -1.44 24.71
C ARG A 179 -37.65 -1.88 26.00
N ILE A 180 -38.43 -2.02 27.08
CA ILE A 180 -38.01 -2.63 28.35
C ILE A 180 -38.63 -4.02 28.41
N ALA A 181 -37.79 -5.06 28.56
CA ALA A 181 -38.22 -6.44 28.74
C ALA A 181 -37.58 -7.01 30.02
N GLN A 182 -38.34 -7.84 30.75
CA GLN A 182 -37.81 -8.61 31.89
C GLN A 182 -37.41 -9.99 31.38
N ILE A 183 -36.11 -10.28 31.39
CA ILE A 183 -35.58 -11.55 30.90
C ILE A 183 -34.82 -12.24 32.00
N ALA A 184 -35.07 -13.53 32.17
CA ALA A 184 -34.32 -14.38 33.08
C ALA A 184 -33.06 -14.91 32.39
N PHE A 185 -31.90 -14.49 32.86
CA PHE A 185 -30.63 -14.97 32.30
C PHE A 185 -30.22 -16.32 32.90
N PRO A 186 -29.76 -17.29 32.09
CA PRO A 186 -29.23 -18.54 32.62
C PRO A 186 -27.93 -18.26 33.40
N GLY A 187 -27.97 -18.39 34.72
CA GLY A 187 -26.82 -18.15 35.61
C GLY A 187 -27.05 -17.23 36.81
N LYS A 188 -28.14 -16.48 36.86
CA LYS A 188 -28.62 -15.78 38.05
C LYS A 188 -29.97 -16.34 38.45
N SER A 189 -29.98 -17.35 39.34
CA SER A 189 -31.18 -17.62 40.11
C SER A 189 -31.45 -16.37 40.97
N GLY A 190 -32.58 -15.73 40.76
CA GLY A 190 -32.94 -14.51 41.45
C GLY A 190 -32.88 -14.65 42.96
N ARG A 191 -32.25 -13.67 43.60
CA ARG A 191 -32.56 -13.19 44.93
C ARG A 191 -32.98 -11.74 44.82
#